data_a1bde12ae5247152942e4dde6bf80416
#
_entry.id   a1bde12ae5247152942e4dde6bf80416
#
_cell.length_a   1.000
_cell.length_b   1.000
_cell.length_c   1.000
_cell.angle_alpha   90.00
_cell.angle_beta   90.00
_cell.angle_gamma   90.00
#
_symmetry.space_group_name_H-M   'P 1'
#
loop_
_entity.id
_entity.type
_entity.pdbx_description
1 polymer ?
#
loop_
_entity_poly.entity_id
_entity_poly.type
_entity_poly.pdbx_seq_one_letter_code
_entity_poly.pdbx_strand_id
1 'polypeptide(L)'
;MDFKLTEEHLMIQQAARDFAQNELLPGVIERDEKQIFPTEQIKKMGELGFLGMMVDPKYGGSGLDTISYVLAMEEISKVDASASVVMSVNNSLVCWGLQTFGTEEQKQKYLTRLATGEIIGAFCLSEPEAGSDATSQRTTAIDMGDHYLVNGTKNWITNGSTADVYLVIAQTDADKRHKGINALILEKGMPGFEIGAKEQKLGIRGSDTHSLMFTDVKVPKENRIGEDGFGFKFAMKTLAGGRIGIASQALGIASGAYELALKYSKERKAFGTEICNHQAIAFKLADMAVSIEAARHLCIKAAWDKDQHNNYDLSGAMAKLYASQVAMDTTIEAVQIHGGNGYVKEYHVERLMRDAKITQIYEGTSEIQKIVISRSIIAQ
;
A
#
# COMPACT_ATOMS: atom_id res chain seq x y z
N MET A 1 -22.00 -14.29 -12.16
CA MET A 1 -20.69 -13.64 -11.94
C MET A 1 -19.81 -14.08 -13.10
N ASP A 2 -19.35 -13.14 -13.91
CA ASP A 2 -18.40 -13.44 -14.97
C ASP A 2 -16.98 -13.25 -14.42
N PHE A 3 -16.17 -14.31 -14.44
CA PHE A 3 -14.77 -14.28 -13.98
C PHE A 3 -13.78 -13.83 -15.07
N LYS A 4 -14.30 -13.50 -16.28
CA LYS A 4 -13.46 -13.06 -17.38
C LYS A 4 -12.98 -11.63 -17.16
N LEU A 5 -11.67 -11.46 -17.20
CA LEU A 5 -11.05 -10.15 -17.34
C LEU A 5 -11.35 -9.61 -18.74
N THR A 6 -11.58 -8.31 -18.85
CA THR A 6 -11.72 -7.62 -20.13
C THR A 6 -10.38 -7.56 -20.89
N GLU A 7 -10.41 -7.22 -22.17
CA GLU A 7 -9.16 -6.98 -22.92
C GLU A 7 -8.35 -5.84 -22.30
N GLU A 8 -8.99 -4.78 -21.81
CA GLU A 8 -8.35 -3.67 -21.11
C GLU A 8 -7.64 -4.14 -19.83
N HIS A 9 -8.31 -4.95 -19.01
CA HIS A 9 -7.69 -5.54 -17.81
C HIS A 9 -6.42 -6.34 -18.14
N LEU A 10 -6.46 -7.14 -19.21
CA LEU A 10 -5.31 -7.94 -19.65
C LEU A 10 -4.18 -7.05 -20.20
N MET A 11 -4.50 -5.97 -20.91
CA MET A 11 -3.51 -5.01 -21.39
C MET A 11 -2.82 -4.30 -20.23
N ILE A 12 -3.57 -3.84 -19.22
CA ILE A 12 -3.01 -3.18 -18.03
C ILE A 12 -2.13 -4.15 -17.23
N GLN A 13 -2.60 -5.39 -17.04
CA GLN A 13 -1.82 -6.43 -16.37
C GLN A 13 -0.49 -6.67 -17.10
N GLN A 14 -0.53 -6.79 -18.44
CA GLN A 14 0.67 -7.02 -19.24
C GLN A 14 1.63 -5.82 -19.17
N ALA A 15 1.13 -4.59 -19.28
CA ALA A 15 1.94 -3.38 -19.16
C ALA A 15 2.64 -3.29 -17.78
N ALA A 16 1.93 -3.62 -16.70
CA ALA A 16 2.50 -3.65 -15.36
C ALA A 16 3.57 -4.76 -15.21
N ARG A 17 3.33 -5.93 -15.79
CA ARG A 17 4.30 -7.04 -15.84
C ARG A 17 5.57 -6.64 -16.59
N ASP A 18 5.42 -6.07 -17.78
CA ASP A 18 6.56 -5.65 -18.60
C ASP A 18 7.38 -4.58 -17.89
N PHE A 19 6.72 -3.61 -17.27
CA PHE A 19 7.39 -2.61 -16.45
C PHE A 19 8.14 -3.25 -15.27
N ALA A 20 7.49 -4.14 -14.53
CA ALA A 20 8.10 -4.81 -13.38
C ALA A 20 9.36 -5.60 -13.78
N GLN A 21 9.30 -6.35 -14.88
CA GLN A 21 10.41 -7.17 -15.35
C GLN A 21 11.55 -6.33 -15.95
N ASN A 22 11.24 -5.29 -16.70
CA ASN A 22 12.25 -4.53 -17.44
C ASN A 22 12.85 -3.37 -16.63
N GLU A 23 12.08 -2.76 -15.72
CA GLU A 23 12.49 -1.54 -15.01
C GLU A 23 12.72 -1.77 -13.51
N LEU A 24 11.94 -2.65 -12.86
CA LEU A 24 12.07 -2.88 -11.42
C LEU A 24 13.02 -4.05 -11.09
N LEU A 25 12.93 -5.16 -11.82
CA LEU A 25 13.75 -6.33 -11.55
C LEU A 25 15.27 -6.03 -11.62
N PRO A 26 15.77 -5.26 -12.61
CA PRO A 26 17.16 -4.84 -12.59
C PRO A 26 17.46 -3.99 -11.35
N GLY A 27 18.45 -4.42 -10.57
CA GLY A 27 18.92 -3.70 -9.38
C GLY A 27 18.03 -3.79 -8.14
N VAL A 28 16.95 -4.58 -8.13
CA VAL A 28 16.05 -4.67 -6.95
C VAL A 28 16.77 -5.20 -5.69
N ILE A 29 17.70 -6.15 -5.84
CA ILE A 29 18.50 -6.66 -4.72
C ILE A 29 19.39 -5.53 -4.17
N GLU A 30 20.06 -4.79 -5.03
CA GLU A 30 20.91 -3.67 -4.60
C GLU A 30 20.09 -2.58 -3.90
N ARG A 31 18.91 -2.23 -4.44
CA ARG A 31 18.00 -1.25 -3.80
C ARG A 31 17.56 -1.72 -2.42
N ASP A 32 17.22 -2.99 -2.27
CA ASP A 32 16.86 -3.55 -0.95
C ASP A 32 18.06 -3.53 0.00
N GLU A 33 19.22 -4.02 -0.40
CA GLU A 33 20.42 -4.07 0.45
C GLU A 33 20.88 -2.70 0.92
N LYS A 34 20.97 -1.75 -0.01
CA LYS A 34 21.44 -0.38 0.26
C LYS A 34 20.32 0.56 0.71
N GLN A 35 19.07 0.07 0.82
CA GLN A 35 17.90 0.87 1.20
C GLN A 35 17.70 2.09 0.29
N ILE A 36 17.86 1.91 -1.02
CA ILE A 36 17.73 2.97 -2.02
C ILE A 36 16.27 3.07 -2.46
N PHE A 37 15.70 4.26 -2.34
CA PHE A 37 14.37 4.55 -2.91
C PHE A 37 14.42 4.52 -4.43
N PRO A 38 13.48 3.84 -5.12
CA PRO A 38 13.50 3.65 -6.56
C PRO A 38 13.02 4.90 -7.33
N THR A 39 13.68 6.04 -7.17
CA THR A 39 13.26 7.35 -7.69
C THR A 39 12.96 7.34 -9.18
N GLU A 40 13.88 6.80 -10.00
CA GLU A 40 13.71 6.76 -11.46
C GLU A 40 12.56 5.85 -11.86
N GLN A 41 12.39 4.72 -11.18
CA GLN A 41 11.29 3.79 -11.44
C GLN A 41 9.94 4.40 -11.05
N ILE A 42 9.86 5.10 -9.92
CA ILE A 42 8.63 5.81 -9.50
C ILE A 42 8.26 6.91 -10.49
N LYS A 43 9.24 7.66 -10.99
CA LYS A 43 9.00 8.65 -12.05
C LYS A 43 8.41 8.00 -13.31
N LYS A 44 9.01 6.91 -13.79
CA LYS A 44 8.48 6.16 -14.94
C LYS A 44 7.09 5.58 -14.68
N MET A 45 6.78 5.14 -13.44
CA MET A 45 5.42 4.73 -13.05
C MET A 45 4.43 5.88 -13.20
N GLY A 46 4.82 7.11 -12.87
CA GLY A 46 4.00 8.30 -13.10
C GLY A 46 3.75 8.53 -14.60
N GLU A 47 4.79 8.50 -15.42
CA GLU A 47 4.71 8.66 -16.89
C GLU A 47 3.81 7.61 -17.55
N LEU A 48 3.74 6.39 -16.99
CA LEU A 48 2.87 5.30 -17.44
C LEU A 48 1.46 5.33 -16.82
N GLY A 49 1.14 6.32 -15.99
CA GLY A 49 -0.15 6.48 -15.34
C GLY A 49 -0.40 5.56 -14.13
N PHE A 50 0.59 4.80 -13.66
CA PHE A 50 0.43 3.89 -12.51
C PHE A 50 0.27 4.62 -11.17
N LEU A 51 0.60 5.92 -11.07
CA LEU A 51 0.44 6.69 -9.85
C LEU A 51 -0.93 7.37 -9.71
N GLY A 52 -1.72 7.42 -10.80
CA GLY A 52 -3.06 8.01 -10.85
C GLY A 52 -4.09 7.11 -11.52
N MET A 53 -4.00 5.78 -11.34
CA MET A 53 -4.81 4.80 -12.08
C MET A 53 -6.31 5.05 -11.97
N MET A 54 -6.79 5.28 -10.73
CA MET A 54 -8.22 5.45 -10.44
C MET A 54 -8.66 6.93 -10.40
N VAL A 55 -7.77 7.86 -10.74
CA VAL A 55 -8.08 9.29 -10.76
C VAL A 55 -8.77 9.64 -12.07
N ASP A 56 -9.83 10.47 -11.97
CA ASP A 56 -10.57 10.98 -13.12
C ASP A 56 -9.64 11.67 -14.13
N PRO A 57 -9.77 11.39 -15.43
CA PRO A 57 -8.94 12.00 -16.47
C PRO A 57 -8.92 13.53 -16.46
N LYS A 58 -9.97 14.19 -15.98
CA LYS A 58 -10.01 15.66 -15.83
C LYS A 58 -8.94 16.21 -14.86
N TYR A 59 -8.40 15.33 -13.98
CA TYR A 59 -7.29 15.66 -13.09
C TYR A 59 -5.98 14.96 -13.49
N GLY A 60 -5.87 14.51 -14.73
CA GLY A 60 -4.66 13.89 -15.27
C GLY A 60 -4.46 12.42 -14.89
N GLY A 61 -5.46 11.78 -14.32
CA GLY A 61 -5.43 10.34 -14.02
C GLY A 61 -5.82 9.46 -15.20
N SER A 62 -5.70 8.14 -15.03
CA SER A 62 -6.02 7.16 -16.08
C SER A 62 -7.51 6.78 -16.14
N GLY A 63 -8.30 7.07 -15.10
CA GLY A 63 -9.74 6.79 -15.06
C GLY A 63 -10.09 5.29 -15.05
N LEU A 64 -9.13 4.44 -14.66
CA LEU A 64 -9.30 2.99 -14.63
C LEU A 64 -10.07 2.54 -13.40
N ASP A 65 -10.65 1.34 -13.49
CA ASP A 65 -11.36 0.71 -12.38
C ASP A 65 -10.41 0.12 -11.31
N THR A 66 -10.98 -0.30 -10.20
CA THR A 66 -10.21 -0.88 -9.08
C THR A 66 -9.67 -2.28 -9.44
N ILE A 67 -10.32 -3.02 -10.35
CA ILE A 67 -9.81 -4.32 -10.83
C ILE A 67 -8.51 -4.11 -11.58
N SER A 68 -8.43 -3.15 -12.51
CA SER A 68 -7.20 -2.76 -13.20
C SER A 68 -6.06 -2.42 -12.22
N TYR A 69 -6.39 -1.66 -11.17
CA TYR A 69 -5.44 -1.32 -10.11
C TYR A 69 -4.93 -2.57 -9.36
N VAL A 70 -5.82 -3.49 -8.99
CA VAL A 70 -5.46 -4.76 -8.33
C VAL A 70 -4.50 -5.58 -9.19
N LEU A 71 -4.78 -5.72 -10.50
CA LEU A 71 -3.94 -6.46 -11.43
C LEU A 71 -2.54 -5.84 -11.58
N ALA A 72 -2.48 -4.51 -11.72
CA ALA A 72 -1.20 -3.82 -11.78
C ALA A 72 -0.40 -3.95 -10.47
N MET A 73 -1.06 -3.78 -9.32
CA MET A 73 -0.44 -3.96 -7.99
C MET A 73 0.12 -5.37 -7.81
N GLU A 74 -0.59 -6.42 -8.26
CA GLU A 74 -0.09 -7.79 -8.22
C GLU A 74 1.21 -7.92 -9.02
N GLU A 75 1.24 -7.49 -10.28
CA GLU A 75 2.41 -7.65 -11.15
C GLU A 75 3.63 -6.85 -10.65
N ILE A 76 3.44 -5.62 -10.20
CA ILE A 76 4.53 -4.81 -9.61
C ILE A 76 5.07 -5.46 -8.34
N SER A 77 4.18 -5.95 -7.47
CA SER A 77 4.55 -6.56 -6.18
C SER A 77 5.23 -7.92 -6.30
N LYS A 78 5.04 -8.64 -7.40
CA LYS A 78 5.81 -9.87 -7.71
C LYS A 78 7.32 -9.60 -7.71
N VAL A 79 7.71 -8.39 -8.10
CA VAL A 79 9.10 -8.00 -8.32
C VAL A 79 9.61 -7.07 -7.21
N ASP A 80 8.91 -5.98 -6.90
CA ASP A 80 9.37 -4.95 -5.96
C ASP A 80 8.23 -4.40 -5.09
N ALA A 81 8.11 -4.96 -3.89
CA ALA A 81 7.12 -4.52 -2.90
C ALA A 81 7.41 -3.10 -2.37
N SER A 82 8.65 -2.60 -2.48
CA SER A 82 8.98 -1.22 -2.12
C SER A 82 8.41 -0.22 -3.11
N ALA A 83 8.45 -0.53 -4.41
CA ALA A 83 7.81 0.31 -5.44
C ALA A 83 6.28 0.22 -5.37
N SER A 84 5.73 -0.98 -5.14
CA SER A 84 4.27 -1.15 -5.06
C SER A 84 3.64 -0.45 -3.87
N VAL A 85 4.33 -0.30 -2.72
CA VAL A 85 3.77 0.46 -1.59
C VAL A 85 3.70 1.96 -1.88
N VAL A 86 4.64 2.52 -2.65
CA VAL A 86 4.56 3.92 -3.13
C VAL A 86 3.32 4.09 -4.01
N MET A 87 3.14 3.19 -4.98
CA MET A 87 1.96 3.15 -5.85
C MET A 87 0.67 3.04 -5.05
N SER A 88 0.62 2.16 -4.03
CA SER A 88 -0.55 1.98 -3.18
C SER A 88 -0.90 3.24 -2.39
N VAL A 89 0.06 3.81 -1.67
CA VAL A 89 -0.17 5.02 -0.85
C VAL A 89 -0.64 6.18 -1.72
N ASN A 90 0.02 6.40 -2.88
CA ASN A 90 -0.34 7.51 -3.76
C ASN A 90 -1.76 7.34 -4.33
N ASN A 91 -2.11 6.17 -4.88
CA ASN A 91 -3.43 5.92 -5.48
C ASN A 91 -4.55 5.82 -4.45
N SER A 92 -4.41 4.89 -3.48
CA SER A 92 -5.53 4.46 -2.63
C SER A 92 -5.72 5.31 -1.39
N LEU A 93 -4.69 6.00 -0.90
CA LEU A 93 -4.77 6.83 0.29
C LEU A 93 -4.80 8.31 -0.07
N VAL A 94 -3.85 8.80 -0.87
CA VAL A 94 -3.70 10.22 -1.13
C VAL A 94 -4.64 10.69 -2.25
N CYS A 95 -4.49 10.14 -3.46
CA CYS A 95 -5.31 10.56 -4.61
C CYS A 95 -6.79 10.27 -4.39
N TRP A 96 -7.12 9.05 -3.93
CA TRP A 96 -8.52 8.70 -3.67
C TRP A 96 -9.15 9.61 -2.59
N GLY A 97 -8.40 9.90 -1.53
CA GLY A 97 -8.87 10.79 -0.46
C GLY A 97 -9.15 12.21 -0.95
N LEU A 98 -8.24 12.77 -1.74
CA LEU A 98 -8.40 14.10 -2.33
C LEU A 98 -9.52 14.13 -3.38
N GLN A 99 -9.57 13.13 -4.27
CA GLN A 99 -10.64 13.06 -5.29
C GLN A 99 -12.02 13.00 -4.68
N THR A 100 -12.18 12.24 -3.58
CA THR A 100 -13.49 12.01 -2.96
C THR A 100 -13.92 13.15 -2.05
N PHE A 101 -13.00 13.76 -1.31
CA PHE A 101 -13.31 14.68 -0.21
C PHE A 101 -12.68 16.07 -0.33
N GLY A 102 -11.72 16.25 -1.25
CA GLY A 102 -11.09 17.56 -1.47
C GLY A 102 -12.03 18.54 -2.17
N THR A 103 -11.80 19.83 -1.95
CA THR A 103 -12.44 20.90 -2.73
C THR A 103 -11.92 20.92 -4.16
N GLU A 104 -12.59 21.62 -5.06
CA GLU A 104 -12.10 21.73 -6.45
C GLU A 104 -10.71 22.39 -6.51
N GLU A 105 -10.48 23.41 -5.68
CA GLU A 105 -9.19 24.10 -5.56
C GLU A 105 -8.09 23.15 -5.08
N GLN A 106 -8.37 22.31 -4.08
CA GLN A 106 -7.43 21.30 -3.58
C GLN A 106 -7.14 20.25 -4.66
N LYS A 107 -8.15 19.80 -5.43
CA LYS A 107 -7.96 18.86 -6.52
C LYS A 107 -7.10 19.45 -7.64
N GLN A 108 -7.38 20.67 -8.07
CA GLN A 108 -6.59 21.35 -9.10
C GLN A 108 -5.14 21.59 -8.64
N LYS A 109 -4.94 21.96 -7.38
CA LYS A 109 -3.61 22.27 -6.85
C LYS A 109 -2.76 21.02 -6.61
N TYR A 110 -3.34 19.95 -6.09
CA TYR A 110 -2.59 18.79 -5.60
C TYR A 110 -2.86 17.52 -6.40
N LEU A 111 -4.15 17.17 -6.65
CA LEU A 111 -4.51 15.89 -7.24
C LEU A 111 -3.99 15.74 -8.66
N THR A 112 -4.02 16.80 -9.47
CA THR A 112 -3.49 16.79 -10.85
C THR A 112 -2.03 16.41 -10.92
N ARG A 113 -1.22 16.93 -10.01
CA ARG A 113 0.22 16.68 -9.94
C ARG A 113 0.55 15.31 -9.33
N LEU A 114 -0.26 14.87 -8.35
CA LEU A 114 -0.16 13.54 -7.74
C LEU A 114 -0.53 12.43 -8.73
N ALA A 115 -1.59 12.63 -9.53
CA ALA A 115 -2.05 11.65 -10.50
C ALA A 115 -1.04 11.39 -11.62
N THR A 116 -0.32 12.43 -12.06
CA THR A 116 0.74 12.32 -13.08
C THR A 116 2.09 11.86 -12.52
N GLY A 117 2.23 11.79 -11.19
CA GLY A 117 3.50 11.47 -10.55
C GLY A 117 4.53 12.60 -10.59
N GLU A 118 4.13 13.83 -10.93
CA GLU A 118 4.99 15.01 -10.80
C GLU A 118 5.42 15.23 -9.35
N ILE A 119 4.50 14.96 -8.43
CA ILE A 119 4.74 14.88 -6.99
C ILE A 119 4.16 13.59 -6.44
N ILE A 120 4.64 13.16 -5.29
CA ILE A 120 4.06 12.04 -4.54
C ILE A 120 3.56 12.47 -3.18
N GLY A 121 2.60 11.71 -2.64
CA GLY A 121 1.99 12.02 -1.38
C GLY A 121 2.30 11.02 -0.27
N ALA A 122 2.07 11.47 0.97
CA ALA A 122 2.14 10.65 2.17
C ALA A 122 0.84 10.75 2.97
N PHE A 123 0.48 9.65 3.64
CA PHE A 123 -0.69 9.59 4.53
C PHE A 123 -0.22 9.44 5.98
N CYS A 124 -0.47 10.45 6.80
CA CYS A 124 0.15 10.62 8.11
C CYS A 124 -0.88 10.45 9.23
N LEU A 125 -1.16 9.18 9.57
CA LEU A 125 -2.12 8.82 10.63
C LEU A 125 -1.38 8.41 11.91
N SER A 126 -0.49 7.39 11.81
CA SER A 126 0.13 6.74 12.97
C SER A 126 1.05 7.65 13.77
N GLU A 127 1.06 7.46 15.08
CA GLU A 127 1.92 8.16 16.04
C GLU A 127 2.66 7.14 16.91
N PRO A 128 3.71 7.55 17.66
CA PRO A 128 4.44 6.64 18.55
C PRO A 128 3.53 5.81 19.48
N GLU A 129 2.43 6.41 19.95
CA GLU A 129 1.51 5.80 20.91
C GLU A 129 0.12 5.51 20.32
N ALA A 130 -0.13 5.83 19.03
CA ALA A 130 -1.40 5.64 18.35
C ALA A 130 -1.23 4.93 17.00
N GLY A 131 -1.19 3.59 17.05
CA GLY A 131 -1.19 2.72 15.87
C GLY A 131 -2.59 2.15 15.62
N SER A 132 -2.88 0.94 16.14
CA SER A 132 -4.21 0.31 16.03
C SER A 132 -5.32 1.09 16.74
N ASP A 133 -5.02 1.78 17.83
CA ASP A 133 -5.91 2.77 18.45
C ASP A 133 -5.70 4.16 17.82
N ALA A 134 -6.20 4.31 16.61
CA ALA A 134 -6.06 5.55 15.85
C ALA A 134 -6.88 6.74 16.41
N THR A 135 -7.68 6.52 17.46
CA THR A 135 -8.40 7.61 18.14
C THR A 135 -7.58 8.28 19.24
N SER A 136 -6.53 7.63 19.72
CA SER A 136 -5.66 8.12 20.81
C SER A 136 -4.53 9.03 20.32
N GLN A 137 -4.77 9.80 19.26
CA GLN A 137 -3.80 10.71 18.66
C GLN A 137 -3.46 11.87 19.59
N ARG A 138 -2.18 12.25 19.61
CA ARG A 138 -1.63 13.37 20.37
C ARG A 138 -1.19 14.56 19.52
N THR A 139 -0.98 14.36 18.21
CA THR A 139 -0.72 15.48 17.30
C THR A 139 -1.92 16.41 17.30
N THR A 140 -1.69 17.66 17.64
CA THR A 140 -2.71 18.70 17.74
C THR A 140 -2.69 19.65 16.55
N ALA A 141 -3.83 20.23 16.22
CA ALA A 141 -3.96 21.29 15.23
C ALA A 141 -4.89 22.36 15.80
N ILE A 142 -4.35 23.29 16.57
CA ILE A 142 -5.11 24.34 17.26
C ILE A 142 -5.64 25.35 16.24
N ASP A 143 -6.94 25.61 16.31
CA ASP A 143 -7.59 26.62 15.45
C ASP A 143 -7.25 28.04 15.92
N MET A 144 -6.52 28.77 15.07
CA MET A 144 -6.10 30.16 15.33
C MET A 144 -6.95 31.19 14.60
N GLY A 145 -8.06 30.76 13.95
CA GLY A 145 -8.95 31.61 13.18
C GLY A 145 -8.67 31.54 11.67
N ASP A 146 -7.55 32.03 11.22
CA ASP A 146 -7.12 32.04 9.81
C ASP A 146 -6.23 30.83 9.42
N HIS A 147 -5.66 30.14 10.40
CA HIS A 147 -4.83 28.94 10.19
C HIS A 147 -4.99 27.94 11.34
N TYR A 148 -4.46 26.74 11.15
CA TYR A 148 -4.22 25.77 12.21
C TYR A 148 -2.75 25.81 12.62
N LEU A 149 -2.48 25.72 13.93
CA LEU A 149 -1.14 25.57 14.48
C LEU A 149 -0.92 24.10 14.83
N VAL A 150 -0.08 23.41 14.03
CA VAL A 150 0.13 21.95 14.14
C VAL A 150 1.36 21.66 14.97
N ASN A 151 1.19 20.81 16.00
CA ASN A 151 2.24 20.33 16.88
C ASN A 151 2.12 18.82 17.12
N GLY A 152 3.24 18.08 17.08
CA GLY A 152 3.26 16.66 17.37
C GLY A 152 4.23 15.87 16.52
N THR A 153 4.02 14.55 16.49
CA THR A 153 4.89 13.61 15.76
C THR A 153 4.07 12.52 15.10
N LYS A 154 4.38 12.22 13.85
CA LYS A 154 3.85 11.06 13.12
C LYS A 154 4.95 10.03 12.89
N ASN A 155 4.62 8.74 13.01
CA ASN A 155 5.56 7.65 12.86
C ASN A 155 5.17 6.70 11.73
N TRP A 156 6.16 5.98 11.21
CA TRP A 156 6.00 4.95 10.17
C TRP A 156 5.42 5.51 8.87
N ILE A 157 5.76 6.76 8.51
CA ILE A 157 5.19 7.41 7.35
C ILE A 157 5.93 6.98 6.08
N THR A 158 5.22 6.23 5.24
CA THR A 158 5.65 5.87 3.88
C THR A 158 5.76 7.13 3.04
N ASN A 159 6.81 7.22 2.24
CA ASN A 159 7.20 8.40 1.47
C ASN A 159 7.56 9.62 2.36
N GLY A 160 7.94 9.39 3.63
CA GLY A 160 8.12 10.44 4.61
C GLY A 160 9.12 11.52 4.19
N SER A 161 10.21 11.18 3.51
CA SER A 161 11.19 12.17 3.01
C SER A 161 11.03 12.48 1.52
N THR A 162 10.38 11.60 0.76
CA THR A 162 10.25 11.74 -0.70
C THR A 162 8.94 12.41 -1.11
N ALA A 163 7.92 12.40 -0.26
CA ALA A 163 6.66 13.09 -0.54
C ALA A 163 6.82 14.62 -0.59
N ASP A 164 5.98 15.26 -1.37
CA ASP A 164 5.83 16.71 -1.46
C ASP A 164 4.58 17.19 -0.71
N VAL A 165 3.58 16.31 -0.59
CA VAL A 165 2.27 16.59 0.04
C VAL A 165 1.97 15.52 1.09
N TYR A 166 1.51 15.95 2.24
CA TYR A 166 1.23 15.11 3.41
C TYR A 166 -0.20 15.30 3.88
N LEU A 167 -1.00 14.25 3.89
CA LEU A 167 -2.33 14.25 4.48
C LEU A 167 -2.21 13.91 5.97
N VAL A 168 -2.19 14.92 6.81
CA VAL A 168 -1.94 14.79 8.25
C VAL A 168 -3.26 14.77 9.01
N ILE A 169 -3.48 13.70 9.78
CA ILE A 169 -4.63 13.55 10.65
C ILE A 169 -4.26 14.08 12.04
N ALA A 170 -4.96 15.09 12.55
CA ALA A 170 -4.60 15.74 13.80
C ALA A 170 -5.84 16.10 14.64
N GLN A 171 -5.67 16.15 15.96
CA GLN A 171 -6.71 16.51 16.92
C GLN A 171 -6.84 18.03 17.05
N THR A 172 -8.00 18.56 16.74
CA THR A 172 -8.31 20.00 16.87
C THR A 172 -9.13 20.32 18.12
N ASP A 173 -9.90 19.35 18.64
CA ASP A 173 -10.76 19.51 19.81
C ASP A 173 -10.85 18.16 20.57
N ALA A 174 -10.02 18.01 21.60
CA ALA A 174 -9.94 16.78 22.38
C ALA A 174 -11.24 16.42 23.11
N ASP A 175 -12.04 17.40 23.49
CA ASP A 175 -13.31 17.16 24.20
C ASP A 175 -14.33 16.46 23.29
N LYS A 176 -14.25 16.68 22.00
CA LYS A 176 -15.08 15.99 20.99
C LYS A 176 -14.55 14.60 20.60
N ARG A 177 -13.42 14.13 21.17
CA ARG A 177 -12.80 12.84 20.87
C ARG A 177 -12.59 12.67 19.34
N HIS A 178 -13.01 11.54 18.75
CA HIS A 178 -12.86 11.28 17.31
C HIS A 178 -13.59 12.29 16.40
N LYS A 179 -14.60 13.03 16.92
CA LYS A 179 -15.30 14.11 16.21
C LYS A 179 -14.54 15.43 16.24
N GLY A 180 -13.46 15.53 16.99
CA GLY A 180 -12.56 16.67 17.01
C GLY A 180 -11.30 16.48 16.17
N ILE A 181 -11.23 15.40 15.37
CA ILE A 181 -10.07 15.09 14.51
C ILE A 181 -10.32 15.64 13.11
N ASN A 182 -9.33 16.35 12.56
CA ASN A 182 -9.32 16.87 11.21
C ASN A 182 -8.24 16.25 10.34
N ALA A 183 -8.42 16.32 9.01
CA ALA A 183 -7.43 15.97 8.02
C ALA A 183 -6.93 17.28 7.37
N LEU A 184 -5.61 17.47 7.36
CA LEU A 184 -4.96 18.69 6.88
C LEU A 184 -3.94 18.34 5.80
N ILE A 185 -3.85 19.17 4.76
CA ILE A 185 -2.84 19.08 3.72
C ILE A 185 -1.65 19.94 4.14
N LEU A 186 -0.50 19.30 4.38
CA LEU A 186 0.77 19.97 4.60
C LEU A 186 1.65 19.81 3.37
N GLU A 187 2.50 20.80 3.11
CA GLU A 187 3.48 20.77 2.02
C GLU A 187 4.89 20.63 2.60
N LYS A 188 5.77 19.97 1.86
CA LYS A 188 7.17 19.84 2.22
C LYS A 188 7.81 21.22 2.35
N GLY A 189 8.60 21.42 3.41
CA GLY A 189 9.31 22.67 3.64
C GLY A 189 8.51 23.77 4.35
N MET A 190 7.29 23.49 4.79
CA MET A 190 6.58 24.41 5.71
C MET A 190 7.44 24.66 6.96
N PRO A 191 7.59 25.92 7.44
CA PRO A 191 8.36 26.21 8.64
C PRO A 191 7.88 25.40 9.85
N GLY A 192 8.80 24.77 10.59
CA GLY A 192 8.49 23.92 11.74
C GLY A 192 8.14 22.47 11.37
N PHE A 193 8.08 22.12 10.08
CA PHE A 193 7.91 20.74 9.63
C PHE A 193 9.31 20.11 9.37
N GLU A 194 9.64 19.09 10.15
CA GLU A 194 10.90 18.39 10.06
C GLU A 194 10.69 16.90 9.76
N ILE A 195 11.57 16.37 8.90
CA ILE A 195 11.63 14.93 8.58
C ILE A 195 12.63 14.30 9.56
N GLY A 196 12.14 13.34 10.34
CA GLY A 196 12.94 12.63 11.34
C GLY A 196 13.78 11.51 10.74
N ALA A 197 14.22 10.59 11.60
CA ALA A 197 15.11 9.50 11.21
C ALA A 197 14.44 8.52 10.23
N LYS A 198 15.24 7.97 9.30
CA LYS A 198 14.83 6.87 8.44
C LYS A 198 14.76 5.57 9.23
N GLU A 199 13.67 4.83 9.05
CA GLU A 199 13.46 3.56 9.74
C GLU A 199 14.30 2.43 9.15
N GLN A 200 14.96 1.67 10.03
CA GLN A 200 15.68 0.45 9.67
C GLN A 200 14.69 -0.72 9.69
N LYS A 201 14.27 -1.18 8.53
CA LYS A 201 13.17 -2.15 8.39
C LYS A 201 13.62 -3.56 8.10
N LEU A 202 12.81 -4.54 8.47
CA LEU A 202 12.99 -5.95 8.12
C LEU A 202 12.88 -6.17 6.59
N GLY A 203 11.81 -5.68 5.98
CA GLY A 203 11.50 -5.79 4.55
C GLY A 203 11.08 -4.44 3.95
N ILE A 204 10.68 -4.46 2.68
CA ILE A 204 10.41 -3.27 1.86
C ILE A 204 11.44 -2.16 2.09
N ARG A 205 12.70 -2.56 2.10
CA ARG A 205 13.80 -1.70 2.56
C ARG A 205 14.09 -0.55 1.60
N GLY A 206 13.73 -0.70 0.33
CA GLY A 206 13.76 0.36 -0.67
C GLY A 206 12.65 1.41 -0.50
N SER A 207 11.61 1.13 0.28
CA SER A 207 10.59 2.13 0.60
C SER A 207 11.10 3.13 1.61
N ASP A 208 10.81 4.40 1.36
CA ASP A 208 11.15 5.52 2.22
C ASP A 208 10.14 5.63 3.36
N THR A 209 10.61 5.41 4.60
CA THR A 209 9.76 5.41 5.80
C THR A 209 10.43 6.24 6.90
N HIS A 210 9.75 7.29 7.36
CA HIS A 210 10.28 8.23 8.34
C HIS A 210 9.27 8.56 9.44
N SER A 211 9.78 9.05 10.57
CA SER A 211 9.00 9.88 11.48
C SER A 211 8.93 11.32 10.94
N LEU A 212 7.86 12.02 11.29
CA LEU A 212 7.65 13.43 10.94
C LEU A 212 7.39 14.22 12.22
N MET A 213 8.02 15.38 12.36
CA MET A 213 7.90 16.24 13.53
C MET A 213 7.32 17.59 13.13
N PHE A 214 6.37 18.06 13.91
CA PHE A 214 5.70 19.35 13.70
C PHE A 214 5.88 20.22 14.95
N THR A 215 6.46 21.40 14.77
CA THR A 215 6.65 22.40 15.82
C THR A 215 6.11 23.73 15.30
N ASP A 216 4.94 24.12 15.81
CA ASP A 216 4.24 25.36 15.44
C ASP A 216 4.07 25.54 13.92
N VAL A 217 3.78 24.45 13.21
CA VAL A 217 3.54 24.50 11.76
C VAL A 217 2.22 25.22 11.48
N LYS A 218 2.27 26.33 10.75
CA LYS A 218 1.08 27.09 10.34
C LYS A 218 0.50 26.50 9.07
N VAL A 219 -0.71 25.95 9.18
CA VAL A 219 -1.43 25.32 8.07
C VAL A 219 -2.66 26.17 7.75
N PRO A 220 -2.78 26.71 6.52
CA PRO A 220 -3.93 27.51 6.11
C PRO A 220 -5.27 26.78 6.28
N LYS A 221 -6.35 27.51 6.56
CA LYS A 221 -7.69 26.91 6.74
C LYS A 221 -8.19 26.17 5.51
N GLU A 222 -7.88 26.66 4.34
CA GLU A 222 -8.22 26.05 3.06
C GLU A 222 -7.54 24.71 2.81
N ASN A 223 -6.52 24.38 3.58
CA ASN A 223 -5.84 23.08 3.53
C ASN A 223 -6.55 21.99 4.37
N ARG A 224 -7.66 22.29 5.04
CA ARG A 224 -8.49 21.26 5.69
C ARG A 224 -9.29 20.49 4.64
N ILE A 225 -9.30 19.17 4.74
CA ILE A 225 -10.10 18.30 3.89
C ILE A 225 -11.45 18.03 4.57
N GLY A 226 -12.53 18.38 3.89
CA GLY A 226 -13.89 18.21 4.37
C GLY A 226 -14.29 19.18 5.49
N GLU A 227 -15.39 18.86 6.18
CA GLU A 227 -15.94 19.66 7.28
C GLU A 227 -15.13 19.51 8.56
N ASP A 228 -15.33 20.42 9.52
CA ASP A 228 -14.71 20.33 10.85
C ASP A 228 -15.10 19.02 11.56
N GLY A 229 -14.13 18.32 12.12
CA GLY A 229 -14.33 17.04 12.79
C GLY A 229 -14.48 15.83 11.85
N PHE A 230 -14.31 16.00 10.54
CA PHE A 230 -14.45 14.92 9.56
C PHE A 230 -13.19 14.00 9.46
N GLY A 231 -12.03 14.41 9.98
CA GLY A 231 -10.74 13.78 9.73
C GLY A 231 -10.65 12.31 10.13
N PHE A 232 -11.26 11.89 11.24
CA PHE A 232 -11.28 10.46 11.59
C PHE A 232 -12.12 9.63 10.61
N LYS A 233 -13.28 10.13 10.20
CA LYS A 233 -14.12 9.48 9.20
C LYS A 233 -13.43 9.44 7.83
N PHE A 234 -12.75 10.53 7.46
CA PHE A 234 -11.87 10.58 6.29
C PHE A 234 -10.83 9.46 6.32
N ALA A 235 -10.07 9.35 7.42
CA ALA A 235 -9.04 8.34 7.57
C ALA A 235 -9.59 6.91 7.47
N MET A 236 -10.71 6.60 8.13
CA MET A 236 -11.31 5.26 8.10
C MET A 236 -11.81 4.88 6.70
N LYS A 237 -12.46 5.81 5.98
CA LYS A 237 -12.92 5.59 4.60
C LYS A 237 -11.76 5.41 3.64
N THR A 238 -10.69 6.20 3.80
CA THR A 238 -9.47 6.09 3.00
C THR A 238 -8.78 4.74 3.21
N LEU A 239 -8.61 4.31 4.46
CA LEU A 239 -8.03 3.01 4.80
C LEU A 239 -8.87 1.82 4.32
N ALA A 240 -10.18 1.96 4.18
CA ALA A 240 -11.01 0.91 3.60
C ALA A 240 -10.57 0.58 2.15
N GLY A 241 -10.29 1.60 1.34
CA GLY A 241 -9.71 1.44 -0.01
C GLY A 241 -8.26 0.93 0.02
N GLY A 242 -7.46 1.42 0.96
CA GLY A 242 -6.08 0.99 1.15
C GLY A 242 -5.93 -0.51 1.43
N ARG A 243 -6.87 -1.13 2.15
CA ARG A 243 -6.88 -2.59 2.40
C ARG A 243 -6.87 -3.39 1.11
N ILE A 244 -7.57 -2.95 0.06
CA ILE A 244 -7.57 -3.60 -1.26
C ILE A 244 -6.16 -3.53 -1.87
N GLY A 245 -5.50 -2.36 -1.81
CA GLY A 245 -4.13 -2.18 -2.29
C GLY A 245 -3.13 -3.10 -1.59
N ILE A 246 -3.21 -3.20 -0.25
CA ILE A 246 -2.31 -4.08 0.52
C ILE A 246 -2.63 -5.57 0.31
N ALA A 247 -3.90 -5.94 0.15
CA ALA A 247 -4.27 -7.30 -0.23
C ALA A 247 -3.64 -7.69 -1.58
N SER A 248 -3.69 -6.78 -2.55
CA SER A 248 -3.11 -6.98 -3.89
C SER A 248 -1.58 -7.03 -3.86
N GLN A 249 -0.95 -6.21 -3.02
CA GLN A 249 0.49 -6.27 -2.78
C GLN A 249 0.90 -7.63 -2.17
N ALA A 250 0.19 -8.08 -1.15
CA ALA A 250 0.44 -9.37 -0.52
C ALA A 250 0.27 -10.53 -1.52
N LEU A 251 -0.80 -10.48 -2.33
CA LEU A 251 -1.04 -11.43 -3.43
C LEU A 251 0.13 -11.43 -4.42
N GLY A 252 0.62 -10.26 -4.82
CA GLY A 252 1.76 -10.15 -5.74
C GLY A 252 3.05 -10.75 -5.15
N ILE A 253 3.36 -10.46 -3.88
CA ILE A 253 4.50 -11.05 -3.18
C ILE A 253 4.39 -12.59 -3.16
N ALA A 254 3.20 -13.13 -2.83
CA ALA A 254 2.94 -14.57 -2.86
C ALA A 254 3.14 -15.16 -4.25
N SER A 255 2.54 -14.54 -5.27
CA SER A 255 2.62 -14.97 -6.67
C SER A 255 4.07 -14.98 -7.18
N GLY A 256 4.85 -13.93 -6.87
CA GLY A 256 6.27 -13.84 -7.24
C GLY A 256 7.12 -14.93 -6.58
N ALA A 257 6.91 -15.17 -5.29
CA ALA A 257 7.61 -16.23 -4.57
C ALA A 257 7.27 -17.62 -5.10
N TYR A 258 6.01 -17.86 -5.43
CA TYR A 258 5.54 -19.09 -6.04
C TYR A 258 6.18 -19.33 -7.44
N GLU A 259 6.16 -18.32 -8.31
CA GLU A 259 6.74 -18.40 -9.64
C GLU A 259 8.24 -18.75 -9.58
N LEU A 260 8.98 -18.12 -8.66
CA LEU A 260 10.39 -18.41 -8.43
C LEU A 260 10.62 -19.85 -7.90
N ALA A 261 9.81 -20.28 -6.93
CA ALA A 261 9.90 -21.63 -6.37
C ALA A 261 9.56 -22.70 -7.40
N LEU A 262 8.52 -22.48 -8.21
CA LEU A 262 8.13 -23.37 -9.29
C LEU A 262 9.25 -23.51 -10.35
N LYS A 263 9.81 -22.37 -10.78
CA LYS A 263 10.93 -22.35 -11.73
C LYS A 263 12.14 -23.12 -11.17
N TYR A 264 12.58 -22.75 -9.97
CA TYR A 264 13.72 -23.38 -9.31
C TYR A 264 13.52 -24.89 -9.16
N SER A 265 12.32 -25.34 -8.77
CA SER A 265 12.02 -26.75 -8.56
C SER A 265 12.09 -27.61 -9.83
N LYS A 266 11.89 -27.01 -11.01
CA LYS A 266 12.02 -27.64 -12.33
C LYS A 266 13.46 -27.69 -12.83
N GLU A 267 14.34 -26.86 -12.31
CA GLU A 267 15.76 -26.76 -12.71
C GLU A 267 16.68 -27.52 -11.74
N ARG A 268 16.37 -27.45 -10.44
CA ARG A 268 17.21 -28.10 -9.40
C ARG A 268 16.99 -29.59 -9.34
N LYS A 269 18.09 -30.35 -9.37
CA LYS A 269 18.08 -31.82 -9.25
C LYS A 269 18.59 -32.27 -7.89
N ALA A 270 17.92 -33.26 -7.32
CA ALA A 270 18.34 -34.01 -6.12
C ALA A 270 17.81 -35.45 -6.21
N PHE A 271 18.55 -36.41 -5.68
CA PHE A 271 18.19 -37.84 -5.74
C PHE A 271 17.87 -38.35 -7.15
N GLY A 272 18.62 -37.86 -8.16
CA GLY A 272 18.53 -38.29 -9.53
C GLY A 272 17.43 -37.69 -10.41
N THR A 273 16.62 -36.80 -9.90
CA THR A 273 15.53 -36.13 -10.66
C THR A 273 15.37 -34.67 -10.27
N GLU A 274 14.61 -33.91 -11.04
CA GLU A 274 14.16 -32.55 -10.67
C GLU A 274 13.37 -32.60 -9.38
N ILE A 275 13.58 -31.62 -8.47
CA ILE A 275 12.97 -31.66 -7.13
C ILE A 275 11.45 -31.53 -7.18
N CYS A 276 10.86 -30.94 -8.22
CA CYS A 276 9.39 -30.89 -8.42
C CYS A 276 8.77 -32.29 -8.60
N ASN A 277 9.54 -33.32 -8.94
CA ASN A 277 9.08 -34.71 -9.08
C ASN A 277 8.97 -35.44 -7.72
N HIS A 278 9.52 -34.87 -6.65
CA HIS A 278 9.31 -35.40 -5.31
C HIS A 278 7.95 -34.95 -4.76
N GLN A 279 7.14 -35.90 -4.33
CA GLN A 279 5.77 -35.69 -3.88
C GLN A 279 5.66 -34.57 -2.82
N ALA A 280 6.60 -34.50 -1.88
CA ALA A 280 6.65 -33.47 -0.84
C ALA A 280 6.77 -32.06 -1.41
N ILE A 281 7.54 -31.85 -2.49
CA ILE A 281 7.70 -30.57 -3.16
C ILE A 281 6.46 -30.27 -4.04
N ALA A 282 5.98 -31.29 -4.78
CA ALA A 282 4.80 -31.15 -5.63
C ALA A 282 3.56 -30.73 -4.82
N PHE A 283 3.37 -31.27 -3.62
CA PHE A 283 2.25 -30.91 -2.74
C PHE A 283 2.36 -29.49 -2.20
N LYS A 284 3.55 -29.05 -1.80
CA LYS A 284 3.79 -27.65 -1.41
C LYS A 284 3.40 -26.68 -2.54
N LEU A 285 3.85 -26.97 -3.77
CA LEU A 285 3.51 -26.15 -4.93
C LEU A 285 2.00 -26.13 -5.22
N ALA A 286 1.31 -27.27 -5.04
CA ALA A 286 -0.13 -27.34 -5.20
C ALA A 286 -0.87 -26.51 -4.14
N ASP A 287 -0.49 -26.60 -2.87
CA ASP A 287 -1.08 -25.83 -1.77
C ASP A 287 -0.86 -24.32 -1.95
N MET A 288 0.35 -23.90 -2.36
CA MET A 288 0.67 -22.51 -2.70
C MET A 288 -0.23 -22.00 -3.83
N ALA A 289 -0.39 -22.77 -4.91
CA ALA A 289 -1.20 -22.38 -6.06
C ALA A 289 -2.68 -22.19 -5.67
N VAL A 290 -3.26 -23.12 -4.91
CA VAL A 290 -4.66 -23.02 -4.44
C VAL A 290 -4.87 -21.82 -3.54
N SER A 291 -3.95 -21.57 -2.59
CA SER A 291 -4.05 -20.45 -1.65
C SER A 291 -3.93 -19.09 -2.36
N ILE A 292 -3.02 -18.96 -3.33
CA ILE A 292 -2.87 -17.75 -4.14
C ILE A 292 -4.13 -17.48 -4.96
N GLU A 293 -4.71 -18.51 -5.59
CA GLU A 293 -5.92 -18.35 -6.40
C GLU A 293 -7.12 -17.93 -5.53
N ALA A 294 -7.26 -18.51 -4.35
CA ALA A 294 -8.30 -18.09 -3.40
C ALA A 294 -8.09 -16.62 -2.94
N ALA A 295 -6.85 -16.22 -2.67
CA ALA A 295 -6.53 -14.83 -2.32
C ALA A 295 -6.83 -13.86 -3.47
N ARG A 296 -6.51 -14.23 -4.72
CA ARG A 296 -6.81 -13.44 -5.92
C ARG A 296 -8.31 -13.21 -6.06
N HIS A 297 -9.13 -14.23 -5.89
CA HIS A 297 -10.59 -14.09 -5.94
C HIS A 297 -11.12 -13.14 -4.86
N LEU A 298 -10.58 -13.18 -3.64
CA LEU A 298 -10.96 -12.23 -2.59
C LEU A 298 -10.56 -10.79 -2.93
N CYS A 299 -9.37 -10.56 -3.50
CA CYS A 299 -8.92 -9.25 -3.93
C CYS A 299 -9.81 -8.69 -5.06
N ILE A 300 -10.09 -9.50 -6.08
CA ILE A 300 -10.97 -9.10 -7.20
C ILE A 300 -12.41 -8.84 -6.70
N LYS A 301 -12.92 -9.66 -5.78
CA LYS A 301 -14.24 -9.43 -5.18
C LYS A 301 -14.32 -8.10 -4.46
N ALA A 302 -13.30 -7.75 -3.67
CA ALA A 302 -13.25 -6.47 -2.95
C ALA A 302 -13.14 -5.28 -3.92
N ALA A 303 -12.35 -5.42 -5.00
CA ALA A 303 -12.24 -4.42 -6.05
C ALA A 303 -13.58 -4.22 -6.78
N TRP A 304 -14.22 -5.32 -7.18
CA TRP A 304 -15.52 -5.29 -7.83
C TRP A 304 -16.60 -4.64 -6.94
N ASP A 305 -16.64 -4.95 -5.63
CA ASP A 305 -17.57 -4.30 -4.71
C ASP A 305 -17.40 -2.79 -4.71
N LYS A 306 -16.13 -2.31 -4.70
CA LYS A 306 -15.83 -0.89 -4.73
C LYS A 306 -16.25 -0.24 -6.05
N ASP A 307 -15.99 -0.88 -7.20
CA ASP A 307 -16.36 -0.38 -8.53
C ASP A 307 -17.87 -0.33 -8.73
N GLN A 308 -18.63 -1.26 -8.11
CA GLN A 308 -20.09 -1.25 -8.09
C GLN A 308 -20.70 -0.32 -7.03
N HIS A 309 -19.86 0.49 -6.36
CA HIS A 309 -20.29 1.36 -5.25
C HIS A 309 -20.99 0.64 -4.10
N ASN A 310 -20.74 -0.66 -3.93
CA ASN A 310 -21.20 -1.44 -2.80
C ASN A 310 -20.38 -1.11 -1.54
N ASN A 311 -20.87 -1.55 -0.37
CA ASN A 311 -20.03 -1.54 0.82
C ASN A 311 -18.94 -2.63 0.71
N TYR A 312 -17.68 -2.21 0.60
CA TYR A 312 -16.52 -3.08 0.47
C TYR A 312 -15.68 -3.21 1.75
N ASP A 313 -16.15 -2.69 2.89
CA ASP A 313 -15.41 -2.76 4.15
C ASP A 313 -15.14 -4.21 4.57
N LEU A 314 -16.16 -5.06 4.46
CA LEU A 314 -16.05 -6.48 4.80
C LEU A 314 -15.17 -7.25 3.81
N SER A 315 -15.45 -7.12 2.51
CA SER A 315 -14.68 -7.85 1.48
C SER A 315 -13.22 -7.39 1.42
N GLY A 316 -12.93 -6.09 1.59
CA GLY A 316 -11.57 -5.55 1.68
C GLY A 316 -10.82 -6.07 2.91
N ALA A 317 -11.48 -6.14 4.07
CA ALA A 317 -10.87 -6.71 5.28
C ALA A 317 -10.59 -8.22 5.15
N MET A 318 -11.52 -8.99 4.55
CA MET A 318 -11.32 -10.42 4.26
C MET A 318 -10.16 -10.64 3.28
N ALA A 319 -10.12 -9.87 2.20
CA ALA A 319 -9.03 -9.94 1.21
C ALA A 319 -7.68 -9.67 1.85
N LYS A 320 -7.56 -8.58 2.61
CA LYS A 320 -6.31 -8.19 3.27
C LYS A 320 -5.85 -9.22 4.31
N LEU A 321 -6.76 -9.72 5.13
CA LEU A 321 -6.45 -10.73 6.14
C LEU A 321 -5.92 -12.01 5.49
N TYR A 322 -6.62 -12.53 4.48
CA TYR A 322 -6.27 -13.79 3.86
C TYR A 322 -5.03 -13.68 2.98
N ALA A 323 -4.95 -12.68 2.09
CA ALA A 323 -3.81 -12.49 1.22
C ALA A 323 -2.50 -12.28 1.98
N SER A 324 -2.51 -11.54 3.09
CA SER A 324 -1.32 -11.34 3.91
C SER A 324 -0.85 -12.60 4.64
N GLN A 325 -1.77 -13.49 5.01
CA GLN A 325 -1.41 -14.81 5.53
C GLN A 325 -0.81 -15.69 4.44
N VAL A 326 -1.46 -15.75 3.27
CA VAL A 326 -0.98 -16.50 2.11
C VAL A 326 0.41 -16.02 1.68
N ALA A 327 0.67 -14.71 1.71
CA ALA A 327 1.98 -14.17 1.39
C ALA A 327 3.08 -14.70 2.34
N MET A 328 2.82 -14.70 3.63
CA MET A 328 3.78 -15.26 4.60
C MET A 328 4.02 -16.75 4.39
N ASP A 329 2.95 -17.54 4.31
CA ASP A 329 3.06 -18.99 4.18
C ASP A 329 3.76 -19.37 2.87
N THR A 330 3.37 -18.75 1.75
CA THR A 330 3.98 -19.00 0.43
C THR A 330 5.45 -18.61 0.38
N THR A 331 5.82 -17.46 0.94
CA THR A 331 7.22 -17.01 0.90
C THR A 331 8.13 -17.87 1.78
N ILE A 332 7.64 -18.33 2.95
CA ILE A 332 8.36 -19.30 3.80
C ILE A 332 8.60 -20.60 3.03
N GLU A 333 7.58 -21.14 2.38
CA GLU A 333 7.70 -22.36 1.60
C GLU A 333 8.59 -22.18 0.36
N ALA A 334 8.58 -21.01 -0.27
CA ALA A 334 9.48 -20.70 -1.38
C ALA A 334 10.95 -20.73 -0.94
N VAL A 335 11.29 -20.14 0.21
CA VAL A 335 12.62 -20.25 0.82
C VAL A 335 12.97 -21.71 1.11
N GLN A 336 12.04 -22.48 1.68
CA GLN A 336 12.24 -23.89 2.01
C GLN A 336 12.50 -24.75 0.75
N ILE A 337 11.77 -24.51 -0.36
CA ILE A 337 11.96 -25.20 -1.64
C ILE A 337 13.35 -24.91 -2.24
N HIS A 338 13.84 -23.68 -2.10
CA HIS A 338 15.20 -23.31 -2.54
C HIS A 338 16.30 -23.90 -1.64
N GLY A 339 15.98 -24.36 -0.42
CA GLY A 339 16.96 -24.87 0.53
C GLY A 339 18.01 -23.81 0.89
N GLY A 340 19.29 -24.20 0.92
CA GLY A 340 20.38 -23.26 1.22
C GLY A 340 20.44 -22.04 0.30
N ASN A 341 20.07 -22.21 -0.97
CA ASN A 341 20.00 -21.10 -1.93
C ASN A 341 18.89 -20.09 -1.59
N GLY A 342 17.82 -20.53 -0.93
CA GLY A 342 16.75 -19.61 -0.48
C GLY A 342 17.15 -18.73 0.71
N TYR A 343 18.28 -19.03 1.36
CA TYR A 343 18.76 -18.33 2.55
C TYR A 343 19.82 -17.27 2.25
N VAL A 344 20.24 -17.16 0.99
CA VAL A 344 21.26 -16.20 0.55
C VAL A 344 20.64 -15.14 -0.36
N LYS A 345 21.21 -13.93 -0.32
CA LYS A 345 20.62 -12.73 -0.92
C LYS A 345 20.62 -12.70 -2.45
N GLU A 346 21.40 -13.54 -3.09
CA GLU A 346 21.43 -13.70 -4.55
C GLU A 346 20.10 -14.25 -5.12
N TYR A 347 19.29 -14.89 -4.25
CA TYR A 347 17.96 -15.39 -4.59
C TYR A 347 16.87 -14.49 -3.99
N HIS A 348 15.90 -14.10 -4.82
CA HIS A 348 14.86 -13.11 -4.44
C HIS A 348 13.90 -13.59 -3.34
N VAL A 349 13.79 -14.91 -3.10
CA VAL A 349 12.77 -15.47 -2.20
C VAL A 349 12.95 -15.06 -0.74
N GLU A 350 14.19 -14.87 -0.25
CA GLU A 350 14.44 -14.39 1.11
C GLU A 350 13.96 -12.95 1.29
N ARG A 351 14.16 -12.09 0.26
CA ARG A 351 13.67 -10.71 0.26
C ARG A 351 12.14 -10.67 0.28
N LEU A 352 11.48 -11.46 -0.58
CA LEU A 352 10.02 -11.55 -0.63
C LEU A 352 9.43 -12.03 0.71
N MET A 353 10.12 -12.95 1.43
CA MET A 353 9.70 -13.36 2.77
C MET A 353 9.77 -12.21 3.78
N ARG A 354 10.83 -11.39 3.76
CA ARG A 354 10.95 -10.21 4.61
C ARG A 354 9.89 -9.16 4.26
N ASP A 355 9.65 -8.95 2.98
CA ASP A 355 8.66 -8.00 2.46
C ASP A 355 7.22 -8.41 2.81
N ALA A 356 6.91 -9.72 2.76
CA ALA A 356 5.58 -10.22 3.07
C ALA A 356 5.11 -9.86 4.49
N LYS A 357 6.02 -9.81 5.47
CA LYS A 357 5.66 -9.62 6.88
C LYS A 357 4.93 -8.32 7.14
N ILE A 358 5.29 -7.22 6.47
CA ILE A 358 4.65 -5.92 6.71
C ILE A 358 3.18 -5.92 6.31
N THR A 359 2.77 -6.75 5.35
CA THR A 359 1.38 -6.83 4.88
C THR A 359 0.40 -7.31 5.95
N GLN A 360 0.88 -7.99 6.99
CA GLN A 360 0.10 -8.37 8.17
C GLN A 360 -0.02 -7.24 9.21
N ILE A 361 0.77 -6.16 9.08
CA ILE A 361 0.93 -5.13 10.11
C ILE A 361 0.30 -3.81 9.70
N TYR A 362 0.76 -3.19 8.61
CA TYR A 362 0.31 -1.85 8.24
C TYR A 362 -1.10 -1.82 7.61
N GLU A 363 -1.67 -0.61 7.53
CA GLU A 363 -3.06 -0.36 7.11
C GLU A 363 -4.10 -1.20 7.87
N GLY A 364 -3.83 -1.38 9.15
CA GLY A 364 -4.62 -2.21 10.08
C GLY A 364 -4.07 -3.63 10.17
N THR A 365 -3.60 -4.02 11.37
CA THR A 365 -3.05 -5.36 11.62
C THR A 365 -4.06 -6.46 11.30
N SER A 366 -3.59 -7.71 11.22
CA SER A 366 -4.47 -8.88 11.05
C SER A 366 -5.56 -8.93 12.13
N GLU A 367 -5.26 -8.50 13.36
CA GLU A 367 -6.23 -8.40 14.47
C GLU A 367 -7.29 -7.32 14.19
N ILE A 368 -6.89 -6.17 13.66
CA ILE A 368 -7.84 -5.12 13.25
C ILE A 368 -8.74 -5.60 12.12
N GLN A 369 -8.22 -6.36 11.13
CA GLN A 369 -9.06 -6.95 10.10
C GLN A 369 -10.09 -7.92 10.71
N LYS A 370 -9.68 -8.76 11.66
CA LYS A 370 -10.59 -9.66 12.39
C LYS A 370 -11.68 -8.89 13.16
N ILE A 371 -11.33 -7.75 13.77
CA ILE A 371 -12.30 -6.86 14.44
C ILE A 371 -13.32 -6.31 13.43
N VAL A 372 -12.86 -5.82 12.27
CA VAL A 372 -13.76 -5.30 11.22
C VAL A 372 -14.69 -6.40 10.72
N ILE A 373 -14.14 -7.57 10.40
CA ILE A 373 -14.93 -8.73 9.93
C ILE A 373 -15.95 -9.15 10.97
N SER A 374 -15.52 -9.38 12.23
CA SER A 374 -16.42 -9.87 13.29
C SER A 374 -17.56 -8.90 13.56
N ARG A 375 -17.30 -7.58 13.60
CA ARG A 375 -18.35 -6.57 13.76
C ARG A 375 -19.33 -6.57 12.61
N SER A 376 -18.85 -6.76 11.38
CA SER A 376 -19.71 -6.78 10.19
C SER A 376 -20.63 -8.02 10.16
N ILE A 377 -20.14 -9.21 10.53
CA ILE A 377 -20.94 -10.44 10.51
C ILE A 377 -21.88 -10.56 11.72
N ILE A 378 -21.51 -9.99 12.87
CA ILE A 378 -22.36 -10.03 14.09
C ILE A 378 -23.49 -8.99 14.00
N ALA A 379 -23.30 -7.89 13.27
CA ALA A 379 -24.31 -6.86 13.09
C ALA A 379 -25.36 -7.18 12.01
N GLN A 380 -25.20 -8.29 11.27
CA GLN A 380 -26.20 -8.83 10.33
C GLN A 380 -27.24 -9.66 11.07
#